data_5d3e150dfaf2620396bcae9efde5ed6f
#
_entry.id   5d3e150dfaf2620396bcae9efde5ed6f
#
_cell.length_a   1.000
_cell.length_b   1.000
_cell.length_c   1.000
_cell.angle_alpha   90.00
_cell.angle_beta   90.00
_cell.angle_gamma   90.00
#
_symmetry.space_group_name_H-M   'P 1'
#
loop_
_entity.id
_entity.type
_entity.pdbx_description
1 polymer ?
#
loop_
_entity_poly.entity_id
_entity_poly.type
_entity_poly.pdbx_seq_one_letter_code
_entity_poly.pdbx_strand_id
1 'polypeptide(L)'
;MRHLKRTAKLGRTSEHRNAMLANLVCSLIKHKRVTTTLAKAKAVRPVAEKIVTLGKRNTIQARRLVAARLRTRGSTVQLTKDERRKWREHEDVVRILFAEIAPAFKERNGGYTRIIRMEQRQGDAAQRAILEWVDYALAVPAPTEAAPAEEETKPADTKPAETKPAEAKAAKK
;
A
#
# COMPACT_ATOMS: atom_id res chain seq x y z
N MET A 1 1.59 -31.27 -24.17
CA MET A 1 2.75 -31.03 -23.28
C MET A 1 2.94 -29.52 -23.00
N ARG A 2 3.45 -29.15 -21.81
CA ARG A 2 3.59 -27.75 -21.39
C ARG A 2 5.08 -27.39 -21.29
N HIS A 3 5.74 -27.23 -22.42
CA HIS A 3 7.15 -26.91 -22.45
C HIS A 3 7.40 -25.42 -22.10
N LEU A 4 8.32 -25.14 -21.17
CA LEU A 4 8.82 -23.83 -20.79
C LEU A 4 7.76 -22.75 -20.42
N LYS A 5 6.49 -23.12 -20.28
CA LYS A 5 5.41 -22.19 -19.88
C LYS A 5 5.44 -21.99 -18.37
N ARG A 6 6.10 -20.92 -17.91
CA ARG A 6 6.20 -20.54 -16.49
C ARG A 6 4.98 -19.75 -15.96
N THR A 7 3.97 -19.50 -16.80
CA THR A 7 2.82 -18.68 -16.40
C THR A 7 1.88 -19.46 -15.49
N ALA A 8 1.71 -19.00 -14.26
CA ALA A 8 0.73 -19.54 -13.33
C ALA A 8 -0.70 -19.20 -13.82
N LYS A 9 -1.56 -20.20 -13.99
CA LYS A 9 -2.96 -19.98 -14.41
C LYS A 9 -3.82 -19.36 -13.29
N LEU A 10 -3.56 -19.69 -12.04
CA LEU A 10 -4.25 -19.19 -10.84
C LEU A 10 -5.79 -19.41 -10.85
N GLY A 11 -6.27 -20.46 -11.55
CA GLY A 11 -7.69 -20.74 -11.67
C GLY A 11 -8.52 -19.65 -12.38
N ARG A 12 -7.90 -18.85 -13.27
CA ARG A 12 -8.54 -17.70 -13.92
C ARG A 12 -8.36 -17.68 -15.43
N THR A 13 -9.30 -17.06 -16.14
CA THR A 13 -9.15 -16.74 -17.56
C THR A 13 -7.94 -15.80 -17.75
N SER A 14 -7.40 -15.72 -18.97
CA SER A 14 -6.21 -14.90 -19.26
C SER A 14 -6.43 -13.42 -18.96
N GLU A 15 -7.59 -12.89 -19.31
CA GLU A 15 -7.95 -11.49 -19.09
C GLU A 15 -8.07 -11.13 -17.62
N HIS A 16 -8.85 -11.93 -16.88
CA HIS A 16 -9.02 -11.75 -15.43
C HIS A 16 -7.67 -11.88 -14.70
N ARG A 17 -6.84 -12.84 -15.08
CA ARG A 17 -5.50 -13.00 -14.49
C ARG A 17 -4.62 -11.77 -14.74
N ASN A 18 -4.57 -11.27 -15.98
CA ASN A 18 -3.77 -10.10 -16.32
C ASN A 18 -4.26 -8.84 -15.60
N ALA A 19 -5.58 -8.66 -15.48
CA ALA A 19 -6.16 -7.56 -14.70
C ALA A 19 -5.80 -7.68 -13.22
N MET A 20 -5.93 -8.86 -12.62
CA MET A 20 -5.55 -9.11 -11.24
C MET A 20 -4.05 -8.83 -10.98
N LEU A 21 -3.16 -9.28 -11.88
CA LEU A 21 -1.72 -9.01 -11.74
C LEU A 21 -1.41 -7.51 -11.87
N ALA A 22 -2.04 -6.80 -12.80
CA ALA A 22 -1.91 -5.36 -12.95
C ALA A 22 -2.37 -4.62 -11.68
N ASN A 23 -3.53 -4.97 -11.13
CA ASN A 23 -4.05 -4.36 -9.90
C ASN A 23 -3.12 -4.61 -8.70
N LEU A 24 -2.56 -5.82 -8.56
CA LEU A 24 -1.60 -6.12 -7.49
C LEU A 24 -0.32 -5.29 -7.63
N VAL A 25 0.17 -5.06 -8.85
CA VAL A 25 1.33 -4.19 -9.07
C VAL A 25 0.97 -2.73 -8.78
N CYS A 26 -0.21 -2.25 -9.17
CA CYS A 26 -0.68 -0.91 -8.81
C CYS A 26 -0.73 -0.72 -7.29
N SER A 27 -1.28 -1.70 -6.56
CA SER A 27 -1.31 -1.68 -5.09
C SER A 27 0.11 -1.70 -4.49
N LEU A 28 1.04 -2.48 -5.07
CA LEU A 28 2.43 -2.53 -4.63
C LEU A 28 3.14 -1.18 -4.83
N ILE A 29 2.87 -0.47 -5.92
CA ILE A 29 3.44 0.85 -6.19
C ILE A 29 2.89 1.88 -5.20
N LYS A 30 1.57 1.88 -4.94
CA LYS A 30 0.93 2.80 -4.00
C LYS A 30 1.36 2.57 -2.56
N HIS A 31 1.24 1.34 -2.10
CA HIS A 31 1.42 1.00 -0.68
C HIS A 31 2.81 0.49 -0.34
N LYS A 32 3.71 0.33 -1.35
CA LYS A 32 5.09 -0.16 -1.20
C LYS A 32 5.18 -1.61 -0.70
N ARG A 33 4.13 -2.14 -0.10
CA ARG A 33 4.02 -3.47 0.49
C ARG A 33 2.61 -4.02 0.30
N VAL A 34 2.48 -5.30 -0.08
CA VAL A 34 1.18 -5.96 -0.28
C VAL A 34 1.20 -7.36 0.29
N THR A 35 0.20 -7.67 1.12
CA THR A 35 -0.02 -9.02 1.64
C THR A 35 -0.96 -9.79 0.70
N THR A 36 -0.54 -10.95 0.23
CA THR A 36 -1.32 -11.79 -0.69
C THR A 36 -0.97 -13.26 -0.53
N THR A 37 -1.54 -14.14 -1.34
CA THR A 37 -1.14 -15.56 -1.33
C THR A 37 0.21 -15.76 -2.03
N LEU A 38 1.00 -16.71 -1.56
CA LEU A 38 2.34 -17.00 -2.09
C LEU A 38 2.33 -17.26 -3.61
N ALA A 39 1.32 -17.96 -4.13
CA ALA A 39 1.18 -18.21 -5.56
C ALA A 39 0.99 -16.92 -6.38
N LYS A 40 0.17 -15.99 -5.88
CA LYS A 40 -0.04 -14.68 -6.50
C LYS A 40 1.23 -13.82 -6.41
N ALA A 41 1.89 -13.78 -5.25
CA ALA A 41 3.14 -13.04 -5.08
C ALA A 41 4.22 -13.51 -6.08
N LYS A 42 4.41 -14.83 -6.23
CA LYS A 42 5.33 -15.40 -7.22
C LYS A 42 4.97 -15.03 -8.66
N ALA A 43 3.67 -14.94 -8.99
CA ALA A 43 3.21 -14.58 -10.33
C ALA A 43 3.33 -13.08 -10.64
N VAL A 44 3.17 -12.22 -9.63
CA VAL A 44 3.29 -10.76 -9.76
C VAL A 44 4.74 -10.30 -9.88
N ARG A 45 5.67 -10.95 -9.17
CA ARG A 45 7.09 -10.59 -9.12
C ARG A 45 7.70 -10.27 -10.49
N PRO A 46 7.64 -11.14 -11.52
CA PRO A 46 8.26 -10.85 -12.81
C PRO A 46 7.58 -9.68 -13.55
N VAL A 47 6.30 -9.41 -13.29
CA VAL A 47 5.59 -8.26 -13.86
C VAL A 47 6.07 -6.97 -13.22
N ALA A 48 6.14 -6.93 -11.89
CA ALA A 48 6.63 -5.79 -11.13
C ALA A 48 8.06 -5.43 -11.52
N GLU A 49 8.95 -6.40 -11.60
CA GLU A 49 10.36 -6.19 -11.96
C GLU A 49 10.53 -5.62 -13.38
N LYS A 50 9.75 -6.11 -14.35
CA LYS A 50 9.75 -5.55 -15.71
C LYS A 50 9.26 -4.11 -15.75
N ILE A 51 8.32 -3.73 -14.90
CA ILE A 51 7.79 -2.37 -14.81
C ILE A 51 8.84 -1.42 -14.22
N VAL A 52 9.57 -1.83 -13.17
CA VAL A 52 10.69 -1.04 -12.63
C VAL A 52 11.80 -0.86 -13.67
N THR A 53 12.15 -1.91 -14.40
CA THR A 53 13.16 -1.82 -15.49
C THR A 53 12.74 -0.81 -16.57
N LEU A 54 11.44 -0.74 -16.92
CA LEU A 54 10.93 0.30 -17.83
C LEU A 54 10.97 1.69 -17.18
N GLY A 55 10.65 1.77 -15.88
CA GLY A 55 10.72 3.02 -15.10
C GLY A 55 12.12 3.64 -15.14
N LYS A 56 13.17 2.83 -14.99
CA LYS A 56 14.57 3.27 -15.05
C LYS A 56 14.97 3.92 -16.37
N ARG A 57 14.34 3.54 -17.49
CA ARG A 57 14.62 4.14 -18.79
C ARG A 57 14.11 5.58 -18.94
N ASN A 58 13.14 5.99 -18.15
CA ASN A 58 12.53 7.32 -18.05
C ASN A 58 12.21 8.01 -19.40
N THR A 59 11.82 7.24 -20.41
CA THR A 59 11.41 7.77 -21.72
C THR A 59 9.89 7.89 -21.80
N ILE A 60 9.38 8.75 -22.68
CA ILE A 60 7.93 8.89 -22.95
C ILE A 60 7.35 7.55 -23.40
N GLN A 61 8.07 6.80 -24.24
CA GLN A 61 7.67 5.47 -24.69
C GLN A 61 7.56 4.49 -23.51
N ALA A 62 8.53 4.49 -22.59
CA ALA A 62 8.48 3.66 -21.39
C ALA A 62 7.25 3.99 -20.53
N ARG A 63 6.90 5.27 -20.35
CA ARG A 63 5.70 5.70 -19.63
C ARG A 63 4.42 5.17 -20.27
N ARG A 64 4.29 5.27 -21.60
CA ARG A 64 3.15 4.72 -22.35
C ARG A 64 3.04 3.19 -22.19
N LEU A 65 4.16 2.47 -22.27
CA LEU A 65 4.19 1.02 -22.07
C LEU A 65 3.82 0.60 -20.64
N VAL A 66 4.27 1.33 -19.64
CA VAL A 66 3.90 1.09 -18.24
C VAL A 66 2.40 1.32 -18.04
N ALA A 67 1.85 2.45 -18.52
CA ALA A 67 0.42 2.75 -18.43
C ALA A 67 -0.44 1.66 -19.10
N ALA A 68 -0.04 1.19 -20.29
CA ALA A 68 -0.71 0.12 -21.01
C ALA A 68 -0.67 -1.22 -20.24
N ARG A 69 0.48 -1.57 -19.64
CA ARG A 69 0.63 -2.81 -18.85
C ARG A 69 -0.14 -2.78 -17.53
N LEU A 70 -0.13 -1.65 -16.85
CA LEU A 70 -0.87 -1.45 -15.61
C LEU A 70 -2.36 -1.23 -15.85
N ARG A 71 -2.76 -1.00 -17.10
CA ARG A 71 -4.15 -0.68 -17.47
C ARG A 71 -4.69 0.53 -16.67
N THR A 72 -3.79 1.42 -16.28
CA THR A 72 -4.17 2.66 -15.60
C THR A 72 -4.87 3.57 -16.60
N ARG A 73 -6.18 3.69 -16.44
CA ARG A 73 -6.92 4.77 -17.10
C ARG A 73 -6.70 6.03 -16.27
N GLY A 74 -6.43 7.14 -16.93
CA GLY A 74 -6.49 8.44 -16.24
C GLY A 74 -7.85 8.60 -15.57
N SER A 75 -7.95 9.43 -14.56
CA SER A 75 -9.23 9.70 -13.92
C SER A 75 -10.23 10.15 -14.99
N THR A 76 -11.28 9.32 -15.19
CA THR A 76 -12.41 9.64 -16.07
C THR A 76 -13.44 10.51 -15.37
N VAL A 77 -13.30 10.69 -14.05
CA VAL A 77 -14.16 11.50 -13.23
C VAL A 77 -13.77 12.97 -13.39
N GLN A 78 -14.74 13.84 -13.54
CA GLN A 78 -14.52 15.29 -13.51
C GLN A 78 -14.14 15.69 -12.09
N LEU A 79 -12.86 15.74 -11.82
CA LEU A 79 -12.30 16.16 -10.54
C LEU A 79 -12.12 17.68 -10.53
N THR A 80 -12.38 18.31 -9.40
CA THR A 80 -11.99 19.68 -9.14
C THR A 80 -10.47 19.86 -9.22
N LYS A 81 -9.97 21.08 -9.28
CA LYS A 81 -8.53 21.37 -9.38
C LYS A 81 -7.75 20.78 -8.19
N ASP A 82 -8.29 20.90 -6.99
CA ASP A 82 -7.62 20.41 -5.76
C ASP A 82 -7.69 18.90 -5.62
N GLU A 83 -8.82 18.29 -5.98
CA GLU A 83 -8.95 16.83 -6.02
C GLU A 83 -8.03 16.22 -7.08
N ARG A 84 -7.86 16.86 -8.24
CA ARG A 84 -6.92 16.42 -9.28
C ARG A 84 -5.48 16.49 -8.80
N ARG A 85 -5.13 17.49 -7.98
CA ARG A 85 -3.80 17.60 -7.36
C ARG A 85 -3.57 16.45 -6.38
N LYS A 86 -4.50 16.22 -5.44
CA LYS A 86 -4.45 15.09 -4.48
C LYS A 86 -4.38 13.74 -5.19
N TRP A 87 -5.19 13.57 -6.24
CA TRP A 87 -5.18 12.35 -7.05
C TRP A 87 -3.81 12.10 -7.70
N ARG A 88 -3.18 13.12 -8.26
CA ARG A 88 -1.84 12.97 -8.82
C ARG A 88 -0.80 12.58 -7.78
N GLU A 89 -0.89 13.10 -6.59
CA GLU A 89 0.07 12.83 -5.52
C GLU A 89 -0.03 11.40 -5.00
N HIS A 90 -1.23 10.87 -4.83
CA HIS A 90 -1.44 9.59 -4.14
C HIS A 90 -1.97 8.46 -5.02
N GLU A 91 -2.70 8.78 -6.10
CA GLU A 91 -3.40 7.80 -6.91
C GLU A 91 -2.75 7.53 -8.27
N ASP A 92 -1.95 8.45 -8.80
CA ASP A 92 -1.27 8.29 -10.08
C ASP A 92 -0.07 7.33 -9.95
N VAL A 93 -0.37 6.07 -10.20
CA VAL A 93 0.60 4.96 -10.10
C VAL A 93 1.79 5.15 -11.03
N VAL A 94 1.56 5.69 -12.24
CA VAL A 94 2.64 5.92 -13.21
C VAL A 94 3.58 7.00 -12.68
N ARG A 95 3.04 8.10 -12.17
CA ARG A 95 3.84 9.17 -11.59
C ARG A 95 4.67 8.69 -10.41
N ILE A 96 4.04 7.99 -9.44
CA ILE A 96 4.72 7.43 -8.26
C ILE A 96 5.87 6.51 -8.68
N LEU A 97 5.64 5.64 -9.67
CA LEU A 97 6.68 4.75 -10.18
C LEU A 97 7.91 5.52 -10.69
N PHE A 98 7.69 6.54 -11.55
CA PHE A 98 8.79 7.27 -12.17
C PHE A 98 9.43 8.32 -11.26
N ALA A 99 8.68 8.89 -10.31
CA ALA A 99 9.18 9.91 -9.40
C ALA A 99 9.89 9.31 -8.16
N GLU A 100 9.39 8.20 -7.64
CA GLU A 100 9.86 7.65 -6.36
C GLU A 100 10.59 6.32 -6.50
N ILE A 101 9.96 5.32 -7.16
CA ILE A 101 10.47 3.94 -7.16
C ILE A 101 11.63 3.78 -8.13
N ALA A 102 11.50 4.24 -9.36
CA ALA A 102 12.53 4.04 -10.37
C ALA A 102 13.88 4.70 -10.00
N PRO A 103 13.93 5.92 -9.43
CA PRO A 103 15.17 6.51 -8.96
C PRO A 103 15.84 5.74 -7.83
N ALA A 104 15.06 5.21 -6.88
CA ALA A 104 15.57 4.43 -5.75
C ALA A 104 16.33 3.16 -6.22
N PHE A 105 15.93 2.59 -7.35
CA PHE A 105 16.57 1.39 -7.91
C PHE A 105 17.57 1.66 -9.04
N LYS A 106 18.02 2.90 -9.24
CA LYS A 106 18.86 3.28 -10.39
C LYS A 106 20.13 2.42 -10.52
N GLU A 107 20.78 2.12 -9.42
CA GLU A 107 22.03 1.37 -9.39
C GLU A 107 21.85 -0.16 -9.39
N ARG A 108 20.65 -0.63 -9.01
CA ARG A 108 20.38 -2.06 -8.91
C ARG A 108 19.94 -2.67 -10.25
N ASN A 109 20.59 -3.75 -10.69
CA ASN A 109 20.35 -4.38 -12.00
C ASN A 109 19.35 -5.54 -11.97
N GLY A 110 18.42 -5.59 -11.00
CA GLY A 110 17.38 -6.62 -10.89
C GLY A 110 17.08 -6.99 -9.45
N GLY A 111 16.12 -7.90 -9.25
CA GLY A 111 15.73 -8.33 -7.90
C GLY A 111 15.18 -7.18 -7.05
N TYR A 112 14.32 -6.35 -7.63
CA TYR A 112 13.76 -5.16 -6.96
C TYR A 112 12.75 -5.51 -5.88
N THR A 113 12.21 -6.74 -5.92
CA THR A 113 11.17 -7.19 -5.00
C THR A 113 11.62 -8.39 -4.19
N ARG A 114 11.17 -8.46 -2.93
CA ARG A 114 11.30 -9.67 -2.12
C ARG A 114 9.94 -10.20 -1.68
N ILE A 115 9.90 -11.49 -1.40
CA ILE A 115 8.72 -12.20 -0.92
C ILE A 115 9.04 -12.77 0.45
N ILE A 116 8.32 -12.29 1.46
CA ILE A 116 8.41 -12.79 2.83
C ILE A 116 7.23 -13.73 3.05
N ARG A 117 7.49 -14.98 3.41
CA ARG A 117 6.43 -15.95 3.72
C ARG A 117 5.85 -15.63 5.08
N MET A 118 4.54 -15.74 5.18
CA MET A 118 3.77 -15.62 6.41
C MET A 118 3.11 -16.95 6.74
N GLU A 119 2.48 -17.00 7.88
CA GLU A 119 1.64 -18.13 8.30
C GLU A 119 0.46 -18.36 7.36
N GLN A 120 -0.15 -19.52 7.49
CA GLN A 120 -1.33 -19.89 6.74
C GLN A 120 -2.55 -19.06 7.16
N ARG A 121 -3.42 -18.77 6.21
CA ARG A 121 -4.68 -18.10 6.48
C ARG A 121 -5.65 -19.06 7.16
N GLN A 122 -6.30 -18.62 8.23
CA GLN A 122 -7.37 -19.37 8.87
C GLN A 122 -8.52 -19.58 7.87
N GLY A 123 -9.15 -20.73 7.94
CA GLY A 123 -10.27 -21.13 7.09
C GLY A 123 -9.86 -21.99 5.89
N ASP A 124 -8.97 -21.52 5.02
CA ASP A 124 -8.57 -22.24 3.79
C ASP A 124 -7.09 -22.70 3.76
N ALA A 125 -6.37 -22.51 4.86
CA ALA A 125 -4.95 -22.89 4.99
C ALA A 125 -4.06 -22.33 3.85
N ALA A 126 -4.48 -21.28 3.15
CA ALA A 126 -3.71 -20.70 2.05
C ALA A 126 -2.41 -20.06 2.57
N GLN A 127 -1.29 -20.42 1.95
CA GLN A 127 0.01 -19.83 2.23
C GLN A 127 -0.01 -18.34 1.90
N ARG A 128 0.15 -17.47 2.92
CA ARG A 128 0.26 -16.02 2.75
C ARG A 128 1.70 -15.61 2.53
N ALA A 129 1.88 -14.50 1.85
CA ALA A 129 3.17 -13.87 1.67
C ALA A 129 3.03 -12.35 1.54
N ILE A 130 4.04 -11.65 1.98
CA ILE A 130 4.22 -10.22 1.75
C ILE A 130 5.13 -10.06 0.54
N LEU A 131 4.69 -9.24 -0.41
CA LEU A 131 5.51 -8.76 -1.52
C LEU A 131 5.84 -7.30 -1.24
N GLU A 132 7.12 -6.95 -1.25
CA GLU A 132 7.59 -5.59 -0.98
C GLU A 132 8.79 -5.21 -1.83
N TRP A 133 9.11 -3.91 -1.90
CA TRP A 133 10.32 -3.40 -2.52
C TRP A 133 11.52 -3.58 -1.58
N VAL A 134 12.69 -3.99 -2.12
CA VAL A 134 13.86 -4.37 -1.30
C VAL A 134 14.50 -3.18 -0.61
N ASP A 135 14.74 -2.10 -1.34
CA ASP A 135 15.53 -0.94 -0.84
C ASP A 135 14.63 0.27 -0.50
N TYR A 136 13.35 0.06 -0.48
CA TYR A 136 12.41 1.09 -0.07
C TYR A 136 12.27 1.01 1.44
N ALA A 137 12.95 1.91 2.16
CA ALA A 137 12.75 2.07 3.59
C ALA A 137 11.28 2.45 3.83
N LEU A 138 10.46 1.45 4.16
CA LEU A 138 9.18 1.72 4.77
C LEU A 138 9.51 2.43 6.07
N ALA A 139 9.04 3.66 6.26
CA ALA A 139 8.78 4.17 7.58
C ALA A 139 7.75 3.19 8.19
N VAL A 140 8.26 2.13 8.80
CA VAL A 140 7.45 1.25 9.62
C VAL A 140 7.01 2.15 10.77
N PRO A 141 5.70 2.41 10.99
CA PRO A 141 5.31 2.87 12.30
C PRO A 141 5.87 1.81 13.25
N ALA A 142 6.75 2.24 14.18
CA ALA A 142 7.29 1.36 15.20
C ALA A 142 6.11 0.55 15.77
N PRO A 143 6.27 -0.76 16.02
CA PRO A 143 5.26 -1.49 16.76
C PRO A 143 5.06 -0.68 18.03
N THR A 144 3.83 -0.25 18.27
CA THR A 144 3.45 0.34 19.53
C THR A 144 3.75 -0.75 20.56
N GLU A 145 4.89 -0.64 21.23
CA GLU A 145 5.15 -1.41 22.43
C GLU A 145 3.96 -1.15 23.31
N ALA A 146 3.25 -2.23 23.62
CA ALA A 146 2.20 -2.22 24.62
C ALA A 146 2.82 -1.60 25.88
N ALA A 147 2.35 -0.41 26.23
CA ALA A 147 2.70 0.21 27.47
C ALA A 147 2.37 -0.79 28.60
N PRO A 148 3.30 -1.05 29.53
CA PRO A 148 2.98 -1.87 30.68
C PRO A 148 1.86 -1.19 31.45
N ALA A 149 0.85 -1.96 31.78
CA ALA A 149 -0.24 -1.55 32.64
C ALA A 149 0.36 -1.05 33.98
N GLU A 150 0.30 0.24 34.25
CA GLU A 150 0.50 0.77 35.58
C GLU A 150 -0.75 0.49 36.40
N GLU A 151 -0.57 -0.33 37.42
CA GLU A 151 -1.49 -0.64 38.48
C GLU A 151 -1.96 0.66 39.16
N GLU A 152 -3.26 0.92 39.08
CA GLU A 152 -3.94 1.92 39.91
C GLU A 152 -3.95 1.44 41.36
N THR A 153 -3.14 2.03 42.18
CA THR A 153 -3.38 2.05 43.63
C THR A 153 -4.12 3.31 44.01
N LYS A 154 -5.40 3.14 44.36
CA LYS A 154 -6.16 4.13 45.12
C LYS A 154 -5.58 4.24 46.55
N PRO A 155 -5.62 5.42 47.15
CA PRO A 155 -6.31 5.53 48.42
C PRO A 155 -7.36 6.63 48.50
N ALA A 156 -8.29 6.34 49.38
CA ALA A 156 -9.53 7.01 49.65
C ALA A 156 -9.35 8.29 50.50
N ASP A 157 -10.50 9.02 50.52
CA ASP A 157 -10.98 9.92 51.58
C ASP A 157 -10.32 11.30 51.78
N THR A 158 -11.06 12.34 51.46
CA THR A 158 -11.71 13.20 52.48
C THR A 158 -12.55 14.30 51.81
N LYS A 159 -13.85 14.32 52.12
CA LYS A 159 -14.74 15.49 52.05
C LYS A 159 -14.56 16.27 53.39
N PRO A 160 -14.77 17.62 53.51
CA PRO A 160 -16.10 18.18 53.50
C PRO A 160 -16.29 19.63 52.94
N ALA A 161 -17.54 19.86 52.59
CA ALA A 161 -18.48 20.94 52.91
C ALA A 161 -18.28 22.40 52.45
N GLU A 162 -19.38 22.87 51.84
CA GLU A 162 -20.04 24.15 51.98
C GLU A 162 -19.34 25.42 51.44
N THR A 163 -19.95 26.10 50.48
CA THR A 163 -21.03 27.05 50.68
C THR A 163 -21.47 27.63 49.30
N LYS A 164 -22.79 27.63 49.05
CA LYS A 164 -23.48 28.63 48.20
C LYS A 164 -23.60 29.95 48.96
N PRO A 165 -23.87 31.10 48.38
CA PRO A 165 -25.07 31.40 47.57
C PRO A 165 -24.91 32.46 46.42
N ALA A 166 -25.78 32.35 45.48
CA ALA A 166 -26.85 33.26 45.05
C ALA A 166 -26.53 34.64 44.35
N GLU A 167 -27.38 34.84 43.35
CA GLU A 167 -27.95 36.09 42.83
C GLU A 167 -27.08 36.89 41.82
N ALA A 168 -27.60 37.41 40.82
CA ALA A 168 -28.90 37.64 40.21
C ALA A 168 -28.72 38.52 38.97
N LYS A 169 -29.66 38.36 38.03
CA LYS A 169 -30.23 39.47 37.18
C LYS A 169 -29.27 40.25 36.25
N ALA A 170 -29.61 40.46 35.07
CA ALA A 170 -30.70 40.84 34.26
C ALA A 170 -30.20 41.49 32.95
N ALA A 171 -30.84 41.07 31.88
CA ALA A 171 -31.58 41.83 30.88
C ALA A 171 -30.92 42.97 30.07
N LYS A 172 -31.38 42.95 28.80
CA LYS A 172 -31.48 44.03 27.81
C LYS A 172 -30.25 44.26 26.94
N LYS A 173 -30.30 44.18 25.67
CA LYS A 173 -31.30 44.60 24.65
C LYS A 173 -31.00 43.86 23.36
#